data_1ba8c8803e9ad0e9491634d28f9a94e7
#
_entry.id   1ba8c8803e9ad0e9491634d28f9a94e7
#
_cell.length_a   1.000
_cell.length_b   1.000
_cell.length_c   1.000
_cell.angle_alpha   90.00
_cell.angle_beta   90.00
_cell.angle_gamma   90.00
#
_symmetry.space_group_name_H-M   'P 1'
#
loop_
_entity.id
_entity.type
_entity.pdbx_description
1 polymer ?
#
loop_
_entity_poly.entity_id
_entity_poly.type
_entity_poly.pdbx_seq_one_letter_code
_entity_poly.pdbx_strand_id
1 'polypeptide(L)'
;GMCLTAHSLKAQSVIPVPLKMEQGTGCFLLSENTKLYINLQGLEAQLLENCLQALPVHLKKGKKKDTQNILSLSITEKNHQLPSPESYTLSVTPQQILIRATSGAGLFYGMQTLLQLAQPSGAGSYSIASVEIEDTPRFAYRGLMLDVSRHFSTKEFIKKQIDALAYYKINRLHLHLTDAAGWRLEIKKYPLLTEFAAWRTDPTWKQWWNGGRKYVRFDAPGAYGGYYTQDDIREILEYARQHYITVIPEIEMPS
;
A
#
# COMPACT_ATOMS: atom_id res chain seq x y z
N GLY A 1 12.39 21.60 23.78
CA GLY A 1 13.21 20.41 23.83
C GLY A 1 14.26 20.47 22.75
N MET A 2 15.52 20.48 23.15
CA MET A 2 16.69 20.55 22.26
C MET A 2 16.66 19.32 21.33
N CYS A 3 16.61 19.56 20.03
CA CYS A 3 16.99 18.56 19.03
C CYS A 3 18.47 18.24 19.29
N LEU A 4 18.76 17.06 19.79
CA LEU A 4 20.11 16.62 20.12
C LEU A 4 20.96 16.66 18.84
N THR A 5 22.06 17.42 18.95
CA THR A 5 23.31 17.44 18.16
C THR A 5 23.28 16.65 16.84
N ALA A 6 23.66 17.36 15.79
CA ALA A 6 23.94 16.87 14.44
C ALA A 6 24.85 15.63 14.42
N HIS A 7 24.27 14.48 14.74
CA HIS A 7 24.75 13.23 14.16
C HIS A 7 24.32 13.29 12.70
N SER A 8 25.27 13.22 11.80
CA SER A 8 25.06 13.01 10.37
C SER A 8 23.99 11.94 10.21
N LEU A 9 22.73 12.36 10.05
CA LEU A 9 21.67 11.46 9.64
C LEU A 9 22.09 10.96 8.27
N LYS A 10 22.53 9.70 8.20
CA LYS A 10 22.75 9.01 6.91
C LYS A 10 21.57 9.34 6.03
N ALA A 11 21.84 9.74 4.80
CA ALA A 11 20.81 10.01 3.80
C ALA A 11 19.76 8.91 3.87
N GLN A 12 18.56 9.25 4.33
CA GLN A 12 17.47 8.28 4.42
C GLN A 12 17.12 7.88 2.99
N SER A 13 17.28 6.60 2.67
CA SER A 13 16.93 6.09 1.36
C SER A 13 15.43 5.89 1.29
N VAL A 14 14.76 6.70 0.48
CA VAL A 14 13.36 6.46 0.08
C VAL A 14 13.35 5.48 -1.09
N ILE A 15 12.48 4.49 -1.05
CA ILE A 15 12.33 3.49 -2.11
C ILE A 15 10.88 3.51 -2.63
N PRO A 16 10.66 3.69 -3.93
CA PRO A 16 11.62 4.08 -4.98
C PRO A 16 12.30 5.42 -4.72
N VAL A 17 13.51 5.59 -5.23
CA VAL A 17 14.23 6.88 -5.13
C VAL A 17 13.43 7.97 -5.81
N PRO A 18 13.11 9.08 -5.13
CA PRO A 18 12.37 10.19 -5.72
C PRO A 18 13.11 10.82 -6.91
N LEU A 19 12.37 11.45 -7.81
CA LEU A 19 12.94 12.15 -8.96
C LEU A 19 13.94 13.24 -8.52
N LYS A 20 13.59 13.98 -7.46
CA LYS A 20 14.45 15.00 -6.85
C LYS A 20 14.29 14.96 -5.34
N MET A 21 15.43 15.04 -4.61
CA MET A 21 15.46 15.08 -3.16
C MET A 21 16.62 15.97 -2.70
N GLU A 22 16.31 17.03 -2.00
CA GLU A 22 17.28 17.99 -1.46
C GLU A 22 17.17 18.05 0.06
N GLN A 23 18.27 17.80 0.76
CA GLN A 23 18.31 17.86 2.22
C GLN A 23 18.29 19.32 2.71
N GLY A 24 17.45 19.57 3.71
CA GLY A 24 17.41 20.83 4.44
C GLY A 24 18.12 20.75 5.80
N THR A 25 18.01 21.81 6.59
CA THR A 25 18.56 21.89 7.95
C THR A 25 17.50 21.70 9.01
N GLY A 26 17.79 20.90 10.04
CA GLY A 26 16.89 20.61 11.15
C GLY A 26 15.97 19.42 10.90
N CYS A 27 14.97 19.28 11.74
CA CYS A 27 13.99 18.19 11.65
C CYS A 27 12.63 18.65 12.17
N PHE A 28 11.58 18.00 11.70
CA PHE A 28 10.22 18.10 12.22
C PHE A 28 10.01 17.01 13.27
N LEU A 29 9.41 17.36 14.41
CA LEU A 29 8.98 16.38 15.42
C LEU A 29 7.48 16.11 15.27
N LEU A 30 7.14 14.97 14.66
CA LEU A 30 5.78 14.49 14.57
C LEU A 30 5.37 13.87 15.90
N SER A 31 4.33 14.36 16.53
CA SER A 31 3.85 13.94 17.84
C SER A 31 2.33 14.15 17.98
N GLU A 32 1.74 13.75 19.09
CA GLU A 32 0.34 14.03 19.43
C GLU A 32 -0.05 15.52 19.42
N ASN A 33 0.92 16.41 19.49
CA ASN A 33 0.69 17.85 19.38
C ASN A 33 0.68 18.36 17.95
N THR A 34 1.04 17.53 16.97
CA THR A 34 1.01 17.90 15.56
C THR A 34 -0.44 17.95 15.08
N LYS A 35 -0.74 19.00 14.33
CA LYS A 35 -2.04 19.21 13.70
C LYS A 35 -2.06 18.59 12.32
N LEU A 36 -3.21 18.00 11.93
CA LEU A 36 -3.47 17.49 10.58
C LEU A 36 -4.47 18.39 9.88
N TYR A 37 -4.13 18.86 8.69
CA TYR A 37 -5.05 19.51 7.78
C TYR A 37 -5.08 18.79 6.43
N ILE A 38 -6.26 18.38 5.99
CA ILE A 38 -6.49 17.75 4.69
C ILE A 38 -7.45 18.63 3.89
N ASN A 39 -6.98 19.13 2.74
CA ASN A 39 -7.80 19.92 1.83
C ASN A 39 -8.54 19.02 0.82
N LEU A 40 -9.28 18.05 1.34
CA LEU A 40 -10.16 17.14 0.60
C LEU A 40 -11.40 16.89 1.42
N GLN A 41 -12.45 16.39 0.79
CA GLN A 41 -13.69 16.00 1.44
C GLN A 41 -14.13 14.60 0.98
N GLY A 42 -15.06 14.02 1.73
CA GLY A 42 -15.62 12.73 1.39
C GLY A 42 -14.66 11.58 1.51
N LEU A 43 -14.82 10.59 0.64
CA LEU A 43 -14.10 9.33 0.70
C LEU A 43 -12.57 9.47 0.58
N GLU A 44 -12.08 10.34 -0.30
CA GLU A 44 -10.63 10.54 -0.46
C GLU A 44 -9.97 11.10 0.79
N ALA A 45 -10.62 12.02 1.51
CA ALA A 45 -10.12 12.50 2.80
C ALA A 45 -10.03 11.36 3.82
N GLN A 46 -11.05 10.52 3.89
CA GLN A 46 -11.08 9.38 4.80
C GLN A 46 -9.99 8.33 4.47
N LEU A 47 -9.72 8.08 3.18
CA LEU A 47 -8.65 7.18 2.76
C LEU A 47 -7.28 7.69 3.22
N LEU A 48 -7.02 8.99 3.11
CA LEU A 48 -5.77 9.59 3.58
C LEU A 48 -5.67 9.59 5.11
N GLU A 49 -6.76 9.82 5.82
CA GLU A 49 -6.80 9.70 7.29
C GLU A 49 -6.50 8.26 7.73
N ASN A 50 -7.02 7.26 7.02
CA ASN A 50 -6.74 5.85 7.30
C ASN A 50 -5.25 5.51 7.09
N CYS A 51 -4.58 6.10 6.08
CA CYS A 51 -3.14 5.91 5.89
C CYS A 51 -2.33 6.41 7.08
N LEU A 52 -2.79 7.45 7.76
CA LEU A 52 -2.14 8.01 8.95
C LEU A 52 -2.24 7.10 10.18
N GLN A 53 -3.19 6.15 10.20
CA GLN A 53 -3.28 5.15 11.27
C GLN A 53 -2.07 4.21 11.30
N ALA A 54 -1.29 4.12 10.22
CA ALA A 54 0.00 3.43 10.21
C ALA A 54 1.06 4.13 11.10
N LEU A 55 0.86 5.43 11.40
CA LEU A 55 1.66 6.14 12.39
C LEU A 55 0.97 6.01 13.76
N PRO A 56 1.60 5.44 14.78
CA PRO A 56 1.00 5.32 16.12
C PRO A 56 1.00 6.69 16.85
N VAL A 57 0.53 7.73 16.16
CA VAL A 57 0.44 9.11 16.65
C VAL A 57 -0.94 9.65 16.34
N HIS A 58 -1.70 10.02 17.35
CA HIS A 58 -2.98 10.67 17.17
C HIS A 58 -2.80 12.17 16.91
N LEU A 59 -3.03 12.59 15.67
CA LEU A 59 -2.87 13.98 15.26
C LEU A 59 -4.12 14.81 15.64
N LYS A 60 -3.90 16.06 16.05
CA LYS A 60 -4.98 17.01 16.33
C LYS A 60 -5.56 17.57 15.04
N LYS A 61 -6.83 17.96 15.03
CA LYS A 61 -7.45 18.64 13.88
C LYS A 61 -6.81 20.01 13.65
N GLY A 62 -6.24 20.19 12.45
CA GLY A 62 -5.65 21.45 11.98
C GLY A 62 -6.61 22.28 11.13
N LYS A 63 -6.19 23.52 10.84
CA LYS A 63 -6.90 24.47 9.97
C LYS A 63 -5.97 24.96 8.87
N LYS A 64 -6.53 25.37 7.73
CA LYS A 64 -5.77 25.90 6.58
C LYS A 64 -4.77 27.02 6.95
N LYS A 65 -5.10 27.82 7.97
CA LYS A 65 -4.27 28.95 8.44
C LYS A 65 -3.14 28.55 9.38
N ASP A 66 -3.08 27.31 9.84
CA ASP A 66 -2.03 26.86 10.74
C ASP A 66 -0.72 26.72 9.94
N THR A 67 0.36 27.28 10.49
CA THR A 67 1.70 27.29 9.86
C THR A 67 2.78 26.71 10.76
N GLN A 68 2.41 26.28 11.97
CA GLN A 68 3.33 25.74 12.97
C GLN A 68 2.82 24.40 13.48
N ASN A 69 3.72 23.46 13.58
CA ASN A 69 3.47 22.09 14.05
C ASN A 69 2.29 21.43 13.32
N ILE A 70 2.35 21.42 11.99
CA ILE A 70 1.26 20.94 11.13
C ILE A 70 1.79 19.99 10.04
N LEU A 71 1.03 18.93 9.81
CA LEU A 71 1.05 18.12 8.59
C LEU A 71 -0.13 18.56 7.71
N SER A 72 0.16 19.11 6.54
CA SER A 72 -0.86 19.59 5.60
C SER A 72 -0.82 18.79 4.30
N LEU A 73 -1.98 18.23 3.93
CA LEU A 73 -2.23 17.53 2.69
C LEU A 73 -3.16 18.37 1.82
N SER A 74 -2.73 18.77 0.64
CA SER A 74 -3.55 19.63 -0.23
C SER A 74 -3.47 19.27 -1.70
N ILE A 75 -4.64 19.25 -2.35
CA ILE A 75 -4.73 19.22 -3.80
C ILE A 75 -4.44 20.64 -4.30
N THR A 76 -3.51 20.72 -5.25
CA THR A 76 -3.23 21.95 -6.02
C THR A 76 -4.10 21.98 -7.26
N GLU A 77 -4.58 23.16 -7.64
CA GLU A 77 -5.29 23.33 -8.89
C GLU A 77 -4.38 22.96 -10.09
N LYS A 78 -4.99 22.50 -11.19
CA LYS A 78 -4.32 21.96 -12.39
C LYS A 78 -3.25 22.87 -13.04
N ASN A 79 -3.09 24.10 -12.59
CA ASN A 79 -2.10 25.06 -13.09
C ASN A 79 -0.66 24.82 -12.57
N HIS A 80 -0.47 23.94 -11.57
CA HIS A 80 0.86 23.44 -11.23
C HIS A 80 1.03 22.12 -12.01
N GLN A 81 1.84 22.18 -13.05
CA GLN A 81 2.08 21.08 -13.99
C GLN A 81 2.87 19.94 -13.31
N LEU A 82 2.19 19.18 -12.47
CA LEU A 82 2.72 17.87 -12.09
C LEU A 82 2.42 16.91 -13.26
N PRO A 83 3.43 16.22 -13.78
CA PRO A 83 3.33 15.48 -15.04
C PRO A 83 2.45 14.22 -14.97
N SER A 84 2.04 13.81 -13.78
CA SER A 84 1.19 12.63 -13.56
C SER A 84 0.21 12.87 -12.41
N PRO A 85 -0.98 12.28 -12.41
CA PRO A 85 -1.88 12.30 -11.26
C PRO A 85 -1.28 11.63 -10.00
N GLU A 86 -0.25 10.82 -10.16
CA GLU A 86 0.47 10.18 -9.07
C GLU A 86 1.69 10.98 -8.58
N SER A 87 1.96 12.15 -9.19
CA SER A 87 3.05 13.05 -8.80
C SER A 87 2.71 13.81 -7.52
N TYR A 88 3.73 14.11 -6.73
CA TYR A 88 3.60 14.91 -5.52
C TYR A 88 4.85 15.74 -5.23
N THR A 89 4.68 16.74 -4.38
CA THR A 89 5.78 17.43 -3.69
C THR A 89 5.64 17.19 -2.20
N LEU A 90 6.78 17.00 -1.52
CA LEU A 90 6.85 16.90 -0.06
C LEU A 90 7.91 17.86 0.46
N SER A 91 7.50 18.81 1.29
CA SER A 91 8.37 19.75 1.98
C SER A 91 8.31 19.49 3.47
N VAL A 92 9.46 19.25 4.09
CA VAL A 92 9.61 19.08 5.53
C VAL A 92 10.54 20.17 6.06
N THR A 93 10.02 21.00 6.94
CA THR A 93 10.77 22.00 7.70
C THR A 93 10.61 21.76 9.19
N PRO A 94 11.40 22.37 10.08
CA PRO A 94 11.17 22.25 11.53
C PRO A 94 9.77 22.71 12.00
N GLN A 95 9.08 23.52 11.19
CA GLN A 95 7.78 24.10 11.52
C GLN A 95 6.60 23.32 10.97
N GLN A 96 6.75 22.69 9.79
CA GLN A 96 5.63 22.09 9.08
C GLN A 96 6.06 21.01 8.09
N ILE A 97 5.11 20.12 7.80
CA ILE A 97 5.18 19.17 6.69
C ILE A 97 4.06 19.51 5.70
N LEU A 98 4.42 19.70 4.44
CA LEU A 98 3.48 20.00 3.36
C LEU A 98 3.58 18.93 2.29
N ILE A 99 2.46 18.24 2.00
CA ILE A 99 2.33 17.35 0.85
C ILE A 99 1.31 17.94 -0.12
N ARG A 100 1.73 18.14 -1.36
CA ARG A 100 0.89 18.68 -2.43
C ARG A 100 0.88 17.76 -3.63
N ALA A 101 -0.29 17.58 -4.23
CA ALA A 101 -0.48 16.76 -5.42
C ALA A 101 -1.68 17.28 -6.22
N THR A 102 -1.90 16.72 -7.41
CA THR A 102 -3.07 17.02 -8.25
C THR A 102 -4.19 16.00 -8.07
N SER A 103 -3.96 14.93 -7.30
CA SER A 103 -4.95 13.90 -7.00
C SER A 103 -4.73 13.26 -5.62
N GLY A 104 -5.71 12.49 -5.15
CA GLY A 104 -5.60 11.69 -3.93
C GLY A 104 -4.48 10.63 -4.01
N ALA A 105 -4.25 10.04 -5.19
CA ALA A 105 -3.15 9.09 -5.39
C ALA A 105 -1.78 9.72 -5.15
N GLY A 106 -1.55 10.93 -5.67
CA GLY A 106 -0.30 11.66 -5.43
C GLY A 106 -0.10 11.98 -3.95
N LEU A 107 -1.15 12.42 -3.23
CA LEU A 107 -1.08 12.64 -1.79
C LEU A 107 -0.76 11.36 -1.03
N PHE A 108 -1.38 10.24 -1.42
CA PHE A 108 -1.13 8.92 -0.85
C PHE A 108 0.35 8.52 -0.99
N TYR A 109 0.94 8.69 -2.18
CA TYR A 109 2.35 8.36 -2.41
C TYR A 109 3.30 9.31 -1.69
N GLY A 110 2.94 10.58 -1.55
CA GLY A 110 3.65 11.52 -0.69
C GLY A 110 3.64 11.08 0.78
N MET A 111 2.50 10.55 1.25
CA MET A 111 2.38 9.96 2.58
C MET A 111 3.26 8.72 2.75
N GLN A 112 3.30 7.82 1.76
CA GLN A 112 4.20 6.65 1.81
C GLN A 112 5.66 7.07 1.93
N THR A 113 6.05 8.14 1.23
CA THR A 113 7.39 8.71 1.38
C THR A 113 7.62 9.28 2.78
N LEU A 114 6.66 10.01 3.32
CA LEU A 114 6.74 10.53 4.69
C LEU A 114 6.91 9.41 5.72
N LEU A 115 6.16 8.30 5.57
CA LEU A 115 6.29 7.12 6.43
C LEU A 115 7.70 6.51 6.39
N GLN A 116 8.33 6.46 5.21
CA GLN A 116 9.70 5.96 5.07
C GLN A 116 10.74 6.90 5.70
N LEU A 117 10.48 8.21 5.74
CA LEU A 117 11.36 9.21 6.35
C LEU A 117 11.20 9.31 7.87
N ALA A 118 10.09 8.83 8.42
CA ALA A 118 9.79 8.94 9.84
C ALA A 118 10.66 7.98 10.68
N GLN A 119 11.47 8.54 11.58
CA GLN A 119 12.31 7.77 12.50
C GLN A 119 11.78 7.88 13.93
N PRO A 120 11.62 6.78 14.66
CA PRO A 120 11.22 6.84 16.06
C PRO A 120 12.13 7.78 16.88
N SER A 121 11.53 8.68 17.68
CA SER A 121 12.23 9.70 18.47
C SER A 121 11.66 9.83 19.88
N GLY A 122 11.58 8.70 20.60
CA GLY A 122 10.97 8.63 21.93
C GLY A 122 9.54 8.08 21.88
N ALA A 123 8.89 8.00 23.04
CA ALA A 123 7.56 7.41 23.17
C ALA A 123 6.51 8.20 22.36
N GLY A 124 5.96 7.57 21.33
CA GLY A 124 4.87 8.14 20.52
C GLY A 124 5.26 9.35 19.67
N SER A 125 6.54 9.55 19.35
CA SER A 125 6.99 10.61 18.46
C SER A 125 7.96 10.12 17.39
N TYR A 126 8.03 10.87 16.27
CA TYR A 126 8.90 10.57 15.14
C TYR A 126 9.64 11.83 14.71
N SER A 127 10.95 11.71 14.48
CA SER A 127 11.77 12.76 13.89
C SER A 127 11.84 12.55 12.38
N ILE A 128 11.64 13.62 11.62
CA ILE A 128 11.70 13.63 10.17
C ILE A 128 12.67 14.73 9.76
N ALA A 129 13.80 14.37 9.14
CA ALA A 129 14.79 15.33 8.67
C ALA A 129 14.15 16.31 7.66
N SER A 130 14.57 17.58 7.71
CA SER A 130 14.12 18.59 6.75
C SER A 130 14.57 18.21 5.34
N VAL A 131 13.62 18.22 4.40
CA VAL A 131 13.83 17.76 3.03
C VAL A 131 12.82 18.40 2.08
N GLU A 132 13.24 18.68 0.85
CA GLU A 132 12.39 19.01 -0.28
C GLU A 132 12.42 17.86 -1.29
N ILE A 133 11.26 17.32 -1.62
CA ILE A 133 11.10 16.20 -2.56
C ILE A 133 10.11 16.59 -3.65
N GLU A 134 10.50 16.35 -4.90
CA GLU A 134 9.61 16.28 -6.04
C GLU A 134 9.66 14.87 -6.61
N ASP A 135 8.51 14.23 -6.76
CA ASP A 135 8.47 12.85 -7.24
C ASP A 135 7.36 12.64 -8.26
N THR A 136 7.69 11.85 -9.26
CA THR A 136 6.81 11.45 -10.35
C THR A 136 7.17 10.04 -10.76
N PRO A 137 6.20 9.13 -10.88
CA PRO A 137 6.51 7.78 -11.28
C PRO A 137 7.07 7.75 -12.71
N ARG A 138 8.19 7.05 -12.89
CA ARG A 138 8.80 6.83 -14.20
C ARG A 138 7.92 5.97 -15.11
N PHE A 139 7.18 5.03 -14.51
CA PHE A 139 6.26 4.13 -15.21
C PHE A 139 4.86 4.25 -14.61
N ALA A 140 3.85 4.43 -15.47
CA ALA A 140 2.45 4.48 -15.05
C ALA A 140 1.92 3.12 -14.57
N TYR A 141 2.46 2.02 -15.10
CA TYR A 141 2.15 0.65 -14.69
C TYR A 141 3.31 0.07 -13.86
N ARG A 142 3.05 -0.22 -12.59
CA ARG A 142 4.00 -0.82 -11.65
C ARG A 142 3.30 -1.96 -10.95
N GLY A 143 3.56 -3.18 -11.40
CA GLY A 143 2.80 -4.36 -10.98
C GLY A 143 3.66 -5.44 -10.35
N LEU A 144 3.01 -6.24 -9.51
CA LEU A 144 3.50 -7.51 -9.01
C LEU A 144 2.44 -8.58 -9.29
N MET A 145 2.87 -9.73 -9.78
CA MET A 145 2.02 -10.91 -9.94
C MET A 145 2.20 -11.82 -8.72
N LEU A 146 1.08 -12.27 -8.17
CA LEU A 146 1.02 -13.28 -7.10
C LEU A 146 0.30 -14.53 -7.62
N ASP A 147 1.03 -15.65 -7.66
CA ASP A 147 0.47 -16.94 -8.01
C ASP A 147 -0.16 -17.61 -6.79
N VAL A 148 -1.47 -17.55 -6.70
CA VAL A 148 -2.26 -18.20 -5.65
C VAL A 148 -2.81 -19.55 -6.09
N SER A 149 -2.63 -19.92 -7.36
CA SER A 149 -3.04 -21.22 -7.89
C SER A 149 -2.10 -22.34 -7.45
N ARG A 150 -0.78 -22.19 -7.71
CA ARG A 150 0.19 -23.22 -7.31
C ARG A 150 0.32 -23.34 -5.81
N HIS A 151 0.12 -22.24 -5.09
CA HIS A 151 0.08 -22.21 -3.63
C HIS A 151 -1.03 -21.28 -3.16
N PHE A 152 -2.04 -21.81 -2.46
CA PHE A 152 -3.12 -21.00 -1.94
C PHE A 152 -2.62 -20.07 -0.84
N SER A 153 -2.91 -18.79 -0.96
CA SER A 153 -2.63 -17.76 0.04
C SER A 153 -3.94 -17.21 0.61
N THR A 154 -3.99 -17.01 1.92
CA THR A 154 -5.21 -16.45 2.56
C THR A 154 -5.43 -14.99 2.14
N LYS A 155 -6.64 -14.49 2.30
CA LYS A 155 -6.95 -13.07 2.01
C LYS A 155 -6.17 -12.12 2.92
N GLU A 156 -5.88 -12.53 4.15
CA GLU A 156 -5.06 -11.76 5.10
C GLU A 156 -3.62 -11.62 4.59
N PHE A 157 -3.07 -12.67 3.99
CA PHE A 157 -1.77 -12.59 3.34
C PHE A 157 -1.80 -11.65 2.13
N ILE A 158 -2.85 -11.72 1.29
CA ILE A 158 -3.01 -10.78 0.16
C ILE A 158 -3.07 -9.34 0.64
N LYS A 159 -3.81 -9.04 1.72
CA LYS A 159 -3.85 -7.70 2.31
C LYS A 159 -2.48 -7.23 2.78
N LYS A 160 -1.68 -8.09 3.42
CA LYS A 160 -0.29 -7.76 3.77
C LYS A 160 0.59 -7.48 2.54
N GLN A 161 0.36 -8.19 1.42
CA GLN A 161 1.04 -7.86 0.17
C GLN A 161 0.60 -6.49 -0.36
N ILE A 162 -0.68 -6.16 -0.28
CA ILE A 162 -1.21 -4.84 -0.65
C ILE A 162 -0.54 -3.73 0.17
N ASP A 163 -0.38 -3.90 1.48
CA ASP A 163 0.33 -2.95 2.34
C ASP A 163 1.78 -2.74 1.89
N ALA A 164 2.49 -3.84 1.62
CA ALA A 164 3.87 -3.77 1.14
C ALA A 164 3.96 -3.11 -0.26
N LEU A 165 3.06 -3.45 -1.17
CA LEU A 165 2.98 -2.85 -2.50
C LEU A 165 2.73 -1.34 -2.40
N ALA A 166 1.79 -0.92 -1.55
CA ALA A 166 1.47 0.48 -1.30
C ALA A 166 2.69 1.24 -0.77
N TYR A 167 3.40 0.67 0.21
CA TYR A 167 4.59 1.26 0.80
C TYR A 167 5.68 1.53 -0.25
N TYR A 168 5.83 0.65 -1.24
CA TYR A 168 6.74 0.81 -2.37
C TYR A 168 6.11 1.44 -3.62
N LYS A 169 4.91 2.02 -3.50
CA LYS A 169 4.21 2.75 -4.58
C LYS A 169 3.92 1.90 -5.82
N ILE A 170 3.74 0.60 -5.65
CA ILE A 170 3.25 -0.31 -6.68
C ILE A 170 1.74 -0.13 -6.80
N ASN A 171 1.21 -0.01 -8.02
CA ASN A 171 -0.19 0.33 -8.26
C ASN A 171 -1.00 -0.75 -8.97
N ARG A 172 -0.42 -1.93 -9.20
CA ARG A 172 -1.10 -3.09 -9.80
C ARG A 172 -0.76 -4.36 -9.03
N LEU A 173 -1.79 -5.09 -8.62
CA LEU A 173 -1.68 -6.45 -8.10
C LEU A 173 -2.33 -7.41 -9.11
N HIS A 174 -1.53 -8.23 -9.75
CA HIS A 174 -1.98 -9.26 -10.66
C HIS A 174 -2.15 -10.57 -9.87
N LEU A 175 -3.37 -11.09 -9.78
CA LEU A 175 -3.68 -12.35 -9.13
C LEU A 175 -3.85 -13.45 -10.18
N HIS A 176 -2.91 -14.37 -10.21
CA HIS A 176 -3.01 -15.60 -10.99
C HIS A 176 -3.87 -16.62 -10.23
N LEU A 177 -5.17 -16.60 -10.55
CA LEU A 177 -6.21 -17.28 -9.75
C LEU A 177 -6.43 -18.74 -10.13
N THR A 178 -6.08 -19.13 -11.34
CA THR A 178 -6.39 -20.46 -11.85
C THR A 178 -5.24 -21.03 -12.66
N ASP A 179 -4.93 -22.29 -12.42
CA ASP A 179 -3.98 -23.10 -13.18
C ASP A 179 -4.18 -24.57 -12.77
N ALA A 180 -3.44 -25.50 -13.37
CA ALA A 180 -3.53 -26.94 -13.11
C ALA A 180 -3.48 -27.32 -11.62
N ALA A 181 -2.85 -26.53 -10.76
CA ALA A 181 -2.70 -26.84 -9.33
C ALA A 181 -3.89 -26.45 -8.45
N GLY A 182 -4.80 -25.66 -8.95
CA GLY A 182 -6.01 -25.28 -8.21
C GLY A 182 -6.75 -24.07 -8.78
N TRP A 183 -8.06 -24.15 -8.69
CA TRP A 183 -8.97 -23.05 -8.98
C TRP A 183 -9.28 -22.25 -7.72
N ARG A 184 -9.08 -20.91 -7.73
CA ARG A 184 -9.13 -20.10 -6.50
C ARG A 184 -10.31 -19.11 -6.43
N LEU A 185 -11.24 -19.12 -7.37
CA LEU A 185 -12.34 -18.17 -7.43
C LEU A 185 -13.70 -18.88 -7.35
N GLU A 186 -14.57 -18.46 -6.44
CA GLU A 186 -15.94 -18.97 -6.36
C GLU A 186 -16.74 -18.55 -7.59
N ILE A 187 -17.24 -19.55 -8.32
CA ILE A 187 -18.23 -19.38 -9.38
C ILE A 187 -19.50 -20.14 -8.97
N LYS A 188 -20.48 -19.44 -8.45
CA LYS A 188 -21.71 -20.05 -7.88
C LYS A 188 -22.44 -20.99 -8.84
N LYS A 189 -22.37 -20.72 -10.16
CA LYS A 189 -22.94 -21.57 -11.21
C LYS A 189 -22.19 -22.89 -11.36
N TYR A 190 -20.93 -22.97 -10.96
CA TYR A 190 -20.06 -24.15 -11.13
C TYR A 190 -19.40 -24.53 -9.80
N PRO A 191 -20.15 -25.08 -8.83
CA PRO A 191 -19.65 -25.33 -7.47
C PRO A 191 -18.48 -26.32 -7.42
N LEU A 192 -18.37 -27.25 -8.37
CA LEU A 192 -17.24 -28.19 -8.43
C LEU A 192 -15.88 -27.52 -8.61
N LEU A 193 -15.83 -26.29 -9.11
CA LEU A 193 -14.59 -25.52 -9.20
C LEU A 193 -14.00 -25.24 -7.81
N THR A 194 -14.82 -25.07 -6.79
CA THR A 194 -14.40 -24.80 -5.41
C THR A 194 -14.53 -25.98 -4.47
N GLU A 195 -15.46 -26.92 -4.74
CA GLU A 195 -15.61 -28.13 -3.93
C GLU A 195 -14.56 -29.20 -4.25
N PHE A 196 -14.01 -29.21 -5.46
CA PHE A 196 -13.09 -30.22 -5.95
C PHE A 196 -11.83 -29.62 -6.59
N ALA A 197 -11.94 -28.77 -7.63
CA ALA A 197 -10.79 -28.28 -8.37
C ALA A 197 -9.88 -27.30 -7.56
N ALA A 198 -10.35 -26.80 -6.42
CA ALA A 198 -9.55 -25.98 -5.50
C ALA A 198 -8.69 -26.82 -4.53
N TRP A 199 -8.83 -28.16 -4.53
CA TRP A 199 -8.24 -29.03 -3.51
C TRP A 199 -7.46 -30.18 -4.12
N ARG A 200 -6.33 -30.53 -3.50
CA ARG A 200 -5.42 -31.57 -3.96
C ARG A 200 -4.82 -32.37 -2.81
N THR A 201 -4.17 -33.49 -3.11
CA THR A 201 -3.60 -34.41 -2.10
C THR A 201 -2.32 -33.88 -1.45
N ASP A 202 -1.55 -33.03 -2.14
CA ASP A 202 -0.19 -32.68 -1.70
C ASP A 202 -0.02 -31.19 -1.54
N PRO A 203 0.63 -30.72 -0.44
CA PRO A 203 0.75 -29.31 -0.15
C PRO A 203 1.72 -28.56 -1.07
N THR A 204 2.75 -29.21 -1.58
CA THR A 204 3.68 -28.57 -2.50
C THR A 204 3.40 -28.92 -3.96
N TRP A 205 3.64 -27.97 -4.85
CA TRP A 205 3.53 -28.17 -6.29
C TRP A 205 4.33 -29.39 -6.77
N LYS A 206 5.58 -29.55 -6.33
CA LYS A 206 6.47 -30.62 -6.74
C LYS A 206 5.96 -32.01 -6.33
N GLN A 207 5.46 -32.14 -5.11
CA GLN A 207 4.89 -33.41 -4.61
C GLN A 207 3.64 -33.78 -5.41
N TRP A 208 2.72 -32.82 -5.56
CA TRP A 208 1.49 -33.05 -6.32
C TRP A 208 1.77 -33.42 -7.79
N TRP A 209 2.68 -32.69 -8.45
CA TRP A 209 3.07 -32.96 -9.83
C TRP A 209 3.63 -34.37 -10.01
N ASN A 210 4.54 -34.79 -9.14
CA ASN A 210 5.15 -36.12 -9.17
C ASN A 210 4.25 -37.22 -8.60
N GLY A 211 3.26 -36.86 -7.75
CA GLY A 211 2.31 -37.77 -7.10
C GLY A 211 1.09 -38.14 -7.93
N GLY A 212 1.08 -37.81 -9.23
CA GLY A 212 0.00 -38.17 -10.16
C GLY A 212 -1.10 -37.10 -10.27
N ARG A 213 -0.89 -35.90 -9.76
CA ARG A 213 -1.77 -34.73 -9.95
C ARG A 213 -3.22 -34.96 -9.54
N LYS A 214 -3.45 -35.55 -8.36
CA LYS A 214 -4.77 -35.89 -7.88
C LYS A 214 -5.47 -34.72 -7.21
N TYR A 215 -6.70 -34.44 -7.65
CA TYR A 215 -7.64 -33.57 -6.95
C TYR A 215 -8.47 -34.39 -5.97
N VAL A 216 -8.94 -33.73 -4.92
CA VAL A 216 -9.81 -34.35 -3.91
C VAL A 216 -10.92 -33.37 -3.54
N ARG A 217 -11.98 -33.87 -2.92
CA ARG A 217 -13.00 -32.98 -2.38
C ARG A 217 -12.45 -32.21 -1.17
N PHE A 218 -13.03 -31.06 -0.91
CA PHE A 218 -12.63 -30.16 0.19
C PHE A 218 -12.67 -30.84 1.58
N ASP A 219 -13.55 -31.82 1.76
CA ASP A 219 -13.78 -32.59 3.00
C ASP A 219 -12.95 -33.89 3.08
N ALA A 220 -12.14 -34.19 2.09
CA ALA A 220 -11.31 -35.39 2.08
C ALA A 220 -10.15 -35.27 3.10
N PRO A 221 -9.80 -36.36 3.80
CA PRO A 221 -8.67 -36.37 4.70
C PRO A 221 -7.38 -35.94 4.00
N GLY A 222 -6.67 -34.95 4.57
CA GLY A 222 -5.41 -34.42 4.01
C GLY A 222 -5.57 -33.51 2.79
N ALA A 223 -6.80 -33.09 2.46
CA ALA A 223 -7.02 -32.12 1.40
C ALA A 223 -6.26 -30.83 1.65
N TYR A 224 -5.47 -30.40 0.67
CA TYR A 224 -4.74 -29.14 0.68
C TYR A 224 -5.28 -28.22 -0.41
N GLY A 225 -5.61 -26.98 -0.07
CA GLY A 225 -6.13 -26.02 -1.02
C GLY A 225 -6.86 -24.87 -0.34
N GLY A 226 -7.76 -24.28 -1.10
CA GLY A 226 -8.60 -23.16 -0.68
C GLY A 226 -9.04 -22.35 -1.89
N TYR A 227 -9.96 -21.46 -1.66
CA TYR A 227 -10.48 -20.54 -2.66
C TYR A 227 -10.97 -19.26 -1.99
N TYR A 228 -11.20 -18.24 -2.79
CA TYR A 228 -11.81 -16.99 -2.36
C TYR A 228 -13.29 -17.01 -2.74
N THR A 229 -14.14 -16.75 -1.76
CA THR A 229 -15.55 -16.47 -2.02
C THR A 229 -15.68 -15.15 -2.79
N GLN A 230 -16.83 -14.89 -3.40
CA GLN A 230 -17.07 -13.60 -4.04
C GLN A 230 -16.99 -12.44 -3.02
N ASP A 231 -17.35 -12.69 -1.76
CA ASP A 231 -17.23 -11.68 -0.70
C ASP A 231 -15.77 -11.44 -0.30
N ASP A 232 -14.94 -12.49 -0.24
CA ASP A 232 -13.49 -12.34 -0.02
C ASP A 232 -12.85 -11.49 -1.13
N ILE A 233 -13.22 -11.72 -2.39
CA ILE A 233 -12.73 -10.91 -3.51
C ILE A 233 -13.20 -9.46 -3.40
N ARG A 234 -14.47 -9.20 -3.05
CA ARG A 234 -14.95 -7.83 -2.83
C ARG A 234 -14.18 -7.13 -1.73
N GLU A 235 -13.86 -7.83 -0.64
CA GLU A 235 -13.07 -7.32 0.46
C GLU A 235 -11.62 -7.00 0.03
N ILE A 236 -10.99 -7.88 -0.74
CA ILE A 236 -9.64 -7.65 -1.31
C ILE A 236 -9.66 -6.44 -2.25
N LEU A 237 -10.65 -6.33 -3.13
CA LEU A 237 -10.78 -5.23 -4.08
C LEU A 237 -10.96 -3.89 -3.36
N GLU A 238 -11.81 -3.85 -2.34
CA GLU A 238 -12.03 -2.63 -1.55
C GLU A 238 -10.77 -2.23 -0.77
N TYR A 239 -10.08 -3.21 -0.17
CA TYR A 239 -8.82 -2.97 0.52
C TYR A 239 -7.74 -2.42 -0.43
N ALA A 240 -7.59 -3.02 -1.62
CA ALA A 240 -6.66 -2.56 -2.64
C ALA A 240 -7.01 -1.14 -3.13
N ARG A 241 -8.30 -0.85 -3.34
CA ARG A 241 -8.79 0.48 -3.72
C ARG A 241 -8.40 1.55 -2.71
N GLN A 242 -8.48 1.23 -1.40
CA GLN A 242 -8.06 2.12 -0.32
C GLN A 242 -6.55 2.42 -0.33
N HIS A 243 -5.77 1.57 -1.00
CA HIS A 243 -4.32 1.71 -1.19
C HIS A 243 -3.92 2.17 -2.61
N TYR A 244 -4.88 2.65 -3.42
CA TYR A 244 -4.67 3.06 -4.81
C TYR A 244 -4.07 1.96 -5.69
N ILE A 245 -4.38 0.69 -5.38
CA ILE A 245 -3.93 -0.49 -6.14
C ILE A 245 -5.11 -1.07 -6.92
N THR A 246 -4.91 -1.24 -8.23
CA THR A 246 -5.85 -1.98 -9.09
C THR A 246 -5.50 -3.46 -9.07
N VAL A 247 -6.48 -4.31 -8.76
CA VAL A 247 -6.32 -5.76 -8.86
C VAL A 247 -6.69 -6.23 -10.27
N ILE A 248 -5.83 -7.04 -10.85
CA ILE A 248 -6.01 -7.64 -12.18
C ILE A 248 -6.20 -9.14 -11.97
N PRO A 249 -7.42 -9.67 -12.12
CA PRO A 249 -7.64 -11.11 -12.03
C PRO A 249 -7.24 -11.80 -13.34
N GLU A 250 -6.46 -12.86 -13.23
CA GLU A 250 -6.12 -13.74 -14.34
C GLU A 250 -6.82 -15.10 -14.17
N ILE A 251 -7.52 -15.52 -15.21
CA ILE A 251 -8.22 -16.79 -15.29
C ILE A 251 -7.80 -17.49 -16.57
N GLU A 252 -7.12 -18.61 -16.41
CA GLU A 252 -6.69 -19.46 -17.50
C GLU A 252 -7.84 -20.34 -18.00
N MET A 253 -8.06 -20.40 -19.33
CA MET A 253 -9.04 -21.26 -19.97
C MET A 253 -8.61 -21.63 -21.40
N PRO A 254 -8.39 -22.93 -21.69
CA PRO A 254 -8.04 -24.01 -20.79
C PRO A 254 -6.60 -23.90 -20.35
N SER A 255 -6.27 -24.46 -19.20
CA SER A 255 -4.90 -24.60 -18.72
C SER A 255 -4.42 -26.04 -18.84
#